data_5986c07b19839cd0f8c2ac023e66e4c2
#
_entry.id   5986c07b19839cd0f8c2ac023e66e4c2
#
_cell.length_a   1.000
_cell.length_b   1.000
_cell.length_c   1.000
_cell.angle_alpha   90.00
_cell.angle_beta   90.00
_cell.angle_gamma   90.00
#
_symmetry.space_group_name_H-M   'P 1'
#
loop_
_entity.id
_entity.type
_entity.pdbx_description
1 polymer ?
#
loop_
_entity_poly.entity_id
_entity_poly.type
_entity_poly.pdbx_seq_one_letter_code
_entity_poly.pdbx_strand_id
1 'polypeptide(L)'
;MTLIASNANAQKRDSIDENYRRSSLCVLLIDETDMPMRDTIKAAFLSSPIPDKYNDHNICERIINIKDYKVTDNDRLAFEAASKADPSATAVAVTAPKKKGAFGGMMKGMLGLPTITGSNSSMSKDDYAVAANMHIVDNGIAKQLVDNWFIDGDTIFSMKKVQERGLYAASALDVETAKNSARGMAMLEDAGEELIGNTFVVVSRYRYMSKDELVAEINAIAQTAANLAGGGYASLGASAATIAIKASLGAGYYVKTTSYLFKLRWNPEVASTFYSELWNNREAYDDSELFSLQYIGSESAWANVKAGIFTSKPESELIRIATVNASDAAIAKLAKNNNVFKTKTPLIIDGDGIYAKIGLKEGLEAGDRFEVLERIQDEKTGKTVYNKKGEVKVSKGHIWDNRYMADEELRLTGKEQDFDMTRFDGSVKGLYSGMLLRQIK
;
A
#
# COMPACT_ATOMS: atom_id res chain seq x y z
N MET A 1 39.00 -34.15 -22.22
CA MET A 1 37.95 -33.95 -21.23
C MET A 1 38.08 -32.53 -20.68
N THR A 2 37.42 -31.59 -21.33
CA THR A 2 37.51 -30.15 -20.98
C THR A 2 36.21 -29.73 -20.35
N LEU A 3 36.29 -29.29 -19.14
CA LEU A 3 35.16 -28.76 -18.36
C LEU A 3 34.59 -27.51 -19.01
N ILE A 4 33.35 -27.60 -19.46
CA ILE A 4 32.50 -26.44 -19.72
C ILE A 4 31.60 -26.27 -18.52
N ALA A 5 32.05 -25.55 -17.51
CA ALA A 5 31.26 -25.08 -16.44
C ALA A 5 31.60 -23.59 -16.23
N SER A 6 30.70 -22.73 -16.57
CA SER A 6 30.59 -21.36 -16.08
C SER A 6 30.04 -20.36 -17.10
N ASN A 7 28.79 -20.47 -17.46
CA ASN A 7 28.09 -19.33 -18.06
C ASN A 7 26.58 -19.31 -17.70
N ALA A 8 26.13 -20.12 -16.74
CA ALA A 8 24.72 -20.13 -16.34
C ALA A 8 24.32 -18.99 -15.38
N ASN A 9 25.31 -18.31 -14.76
CA ASN A 9 25.02 -17.29 -13.75
C ASN A 9 24.91 -15.86 -14.30
N ALA A 10 25.48 -15.55 -15.46
CA ALA A 10 25.41 -14.19 -16.04
C ALA A 10 24.08 -13.90 -16.75
N GLN A 11 23.43 -14.91 -17.31
CA GLN A 11 22.18 -14.75 -18.06
C GLN A 11 20.92 -14.64 -17.19
N LYS A 12 21.05 -14.87 -15.85
CA LYS A 12 19.96 -14.78 -14.88
C LYS A 12 19.72 -13.40 -14.29
N ARG A 13 20.63 -12.44 -14.51
CA ARG A 13 20.58 -11.12 -13.85
C ARG A 13 19.45 -10.23 -14.38
N ASP A 14 19.19 -10.25 -15.69
CA ASP A 14 18.26 -9.31 -16.32
C ASP A 14 16.78 -9.74 -16.30
N SER A 15 16.47 -10.96 -15.95
CA SER A 15 15.10 -11.51 -16.04
C SER A 15 14.35 -11.63 -14.69
N ILE A 16 15.02 -11.37 -13.57
CA ILE A 16 14.47 -11.70 -12.24
C ILE A 16 13.61 -10.56 -11.66
N ASP A 17 13.80 -9.32 -12.11
CA ASP A 17 13.56 -8.21 -11.22
C ASP A 17 12.42 -7.26 -11.48
N GLU A 18 11.96 -7.10 -12.68
CA GLU A 18 11.10 -5.94 -12.93
C GLU A 18 9.60 -6.21 -12.74
N ASN A 19 9.17 -7.46 -12.62
CA ASN A 19 7.77 -7.80 -12.84
C ASN A 19 7.08 -8.59 -11.70
N TYR A 20 7.68 -8.69 -10.51
CA TYR A 20 7.04 -9.41 -9.40
C TYR A 20 5.97 -8.56 -8.71
N ARG A 21 4.75 -8.54 -9.26
CA ARG A 21 3.61 -7.78 -8.74
C ARG A 21 2.48 -8.73 -8.33
N ARG A 22 2.36 -9.01 -7.03
CA ARG A 22 1.35 -9.92 -6.48
C ARG A 22 0.14 -9.22 -5.87
N SER A 23 -0.02 -7.93 -6.14
CA SER A 23 -1.15 -7.14 -5.70
C SER A 23 -1.51 -6.11 -6.75
N SER A 24 -2.78 -5.74 -6.80
CA SER A 24 -3.32 -4.69 -7.67
C SER A 24 -3.80 -3.54 -6.80
N LEU A 25 -3.56 -2.32 -7.24
CA LEU A 25 -3.86 -1.11 -6.49
C LEU A 25 -4.69 -0.13 -7.31
N CYS A 26 -5.82 0.27 -6.75
CA CYS A 26 -6.59 1.42 -7.16
C CYS A 26 -6.38 2.56 -6.16
N VAL A 27 -6.19 3.78 -6.64
CA VAL A 27 -6.03 4.95 -5.78
C VAL A 27 -7.13 5.96 -6.05
N LEU A 28 -7.80 6.42 -4.99
CA LEU A 28 -8.87 7.41 -5.02
C LEU A 28 -8.48 8.63 -4.19
N LEU A 29 -8.91 9.81 -4.62
CA LEU A 29 -8.70 11.09 -3.94
C LEU A 29 -10.01 11.61 -3.37
N ILE A 30 -10.04 11.91 -2.08
CA ILE A 30 -11.10 12.71 -1.47
C ILE A 30 -10.88 14.17 -1.86
N ASP A 31 -11.81 14.71 -2.62
CA ASP A 31 -11.78 16.11 -3.08
C ASP A 31 -12.39 17.04 -2.02
N GLU A 32 -11.57 17.85 -1.39
CA GLU A 32 -11.97 18.87 -0.42
C GLU A 32 -11.92 20.25 -1.09
N THR A 33 -13.08 20.87 -1.30
CA THR A 33 -13.20 22.15 -2.04
C THR A 33 -12.44 23.30 -1.38
N ASP A 34 -12.30 23.27 -0.08
CA ASP A 34 -11.70 24.37 0.72
C ASP A 34 -10.20 24.16 1.02
N MET A 35 -9.58 23.12 0.40
CA MET A 35 -8.19 22.81 0.62
C MET A 35 -7.27 23.80 -0.12
N PRO A 36 -6.31 24.45 0.55
CA PRO A 36 -5.28 25.22 -0.12
C PRO A 36 -4.51 24.38 -1.16
N MET A 37 -4.14 24.98 -2.28
CA MET A 37 -3.43 24.31 -3.38
C MET A 37 -4.16 23.07 -3.96
N ARG A 38 -5.49 23.02 -3.82
CA ARG A 38 -6.34 21.89 -4.21
C ARG A 38 -6.06 21.43 -5.65
N ASP A 39 -6.09 22.34 -6.62
CA ASP A 39 -5.94 21.99 -8.03
C ASP A 39 -4.54 21.45 -8.35
N THR A 40 -3.52 22.01 -7.72
CA THR A 40 -2.12 21.53 -7.85
C THR A 40 -1.98 20.12 -7.26
N ILE A 41 -2.53 19.87 -6.07
CA ILE A 41 -2.49 18.56 -5.42
C ILE A 41 -3.31 17.54 -6.22
N LYS A 42 -4.48 17.92 -6.71
CA LYS A 42 -5.33 17.08 -7.56
C LYS A 42 -4.61 16.69 -8.86
N ALA A 43 -3.99 17.65 -9.53
CA ALA A 43 -3.19 17.39 -10.73
C ALA A 43 -1.99 16.47 -10.43
N ALA A 44 -1.31 16.70 -9.29
CA ALA A 44 -0.22 15.86 -8.83
C ALA A 44 -0.68 14.42 -8.59
N PHE A 45 -1.79 14.22 -7.88
CA PHE A 45 -2.38 12.90 -7.63
C PHE A 45 -2.73 12.18 -8.93
N LEU A 46 -3.42 12.85 -9.86
CA LEU A 46 -3.85 12.23 -11.12
C LEU A 46 -2.68 11.84 -12.02
N SER A 47 -1.57 12.58 -11.97
CA SER A 47 -0.37 12.30 -12.74
C SER A 47 0.63 11.37 -12.04
N SER A 48 0.41 11.04 -10.76
CA SER A 48 1.29 10.13 -10.01
C SER A 48 1.16 8.70 -10.53
N PRO A 49 2.27 8.03 -10.84
CA PRO A 49 2.23 6.62 -11.20
C PRO A 49 1.87 5.76 -9.98
N ILE A 50 1.28 4.62 -10.22
CA ILE A 50 1.13 3.58 -9.20
C ILE A 50 2.53 3.08 -8.80
N PRO A 51 2.82 2.83 -7.51
CA PRO A 51 4.11 2.28 -7.10
C PRO A 51 4.40 0.95 -7.81
N ASP A 52 5.64 0.76 -8.26
CA ASP A 52 6.07 -0.33 -9.17
C ASP A 52 5.78 -1.75 -8.67
N LYS A 53 5.55 -1.92 -7.38
CA LYS A 53 5.21 -3.20 -6.74
C LYS A 53 3.77 -3.64 -6.95
N TYR A 54 2.92 -2.75 -7.46
CA TYR A 54 1.51 -3.00 -7.66
C TYR A 54 1.18 -2.95 -9.15
N ASN A 55 0.22 -3.77 -9.57
CA ASN A 55 -0.43 -3.58 -10.85
C ASN A 55 -1.35 -2.36 -10.77
N ASP A 56 -1.34 -1.51 -11.79
CA ASP A 56 -2.33 -0.45 -11.92
C ASP A 56 -3.71 -1.06 -12.14
N HIS A 57 -4.61 -0.78 -11.21
CA HIS A 57 -6.00 -1.22 -11.23
C HIS A 57 -6.96 -0.07 -11.02
N ASN A 58 -6.56 1.14 -11.44
CA ASN A 58 -7.39 2.32 -11.33
C ASN A 58 -8.68 2.17 -12.14
N ILE A 59 -9.76 2.65 -11.57
CA ILE A 59 -11.04 2.87 -12.25
C ILE A 59 -11.05 4.23 -12.95
N CYS A 60 -12.04 4.47 -13.80
CA CYS A 60 -12.12 5.70 -14.59
C CYS A 60 -12.22 6.95 -13.71
N GLU A 61 -13.09 6.94 -12.71
CA GLU A 61 -13.28 8.05 -11.79
C GLU A 61 -12.49 7.82 -10.50
N ARG A 62 -11.43 8.61 -10.32
CA ARG A 62 -10.54 8.51 -9.17
C ARG A 62 -10.71 9.63 -8.14
N ILE A 63 -11.61 10.57 -8.41
CA ILE A 63 -11.90 11.70 -7.53
C ILE A 63 -13.25 11.47 -6.88
N ILE A 64 -13.29 11.42 -5.56
CA ILE A 64 -14.52 11.17 -4.81
C ILE A 64 -14.89 12.38 -3.95
N ASN A 65 -16.18 12.67 -3.89
CA ASN A 65 -16.73 13.69 -3.00
C ASN A 65 -17.49 12.98 -1.86
N ILE A 66 -17.06 13.20 -0.63
CA ILE A 66 -17.70 12.61 0.54
C ILE A 66 -18.32 13.65 1.48
N LYS A 67 -18.34 14.92 1.08
CA LYS A 67 -18.82 16.04 1.90
C LYS A 67 -20.31 15.93 2.27
N ASP A 68 -21.09 15.32 1.37
CA ASP A 68 -22.53 15.18 1.54
C ASP A 68 -22.95 13.99 2.43
N TYR A 69 -22.01 13.11 2.75
CA TYR A 69 -22.26 11.97 3.63
C TYR A 69 -22.33 12.41 5.09
N LYS A 70 -23.50 12.22 5.70
CA LYS A 70 -23.72 12.46 7.12
C LYS A 70 -23.52 11.15 7.90
N VAL A 71 -22.35 11.02 8.53
CA VAL A 71 -22.01 9.83 9.30
C VAL A 71 -22.79 9.81 10.61
N THR A 72 -23.62 8.78 10.79
CA THR A 72 -24.37 8.53 12.01
C THR A 72 -23.66 7.51 12.92
N ASP A 73 -24.12 7.38 14.17
CA ASP A 73 -23.58 6.35 15.09
C ASP A 73 -23.89 4.92 14.58
N ASN A 74 -25.00 4.73 13.88
CA ASN A 74 -25.35 3.45 13.28
C ASN A 74 -24.36 3.11 12.15
N ASP A 75 -23.96 4.09 11.31
CA ASP A 75 -22.99 3.88 10.24
C ASP A 75 -21.62 3.50 10.81
N ARG A 76 -21.20 4.15 11.91
CA ARG A 76 -19.94 3.80 12.63
C ARG A 76 -19.98 2.37 13.14
N LEU A 77 -21.10 1.96 13.76
CA LEU A 77 -21.26 0.60 14.29
C LEU A 77 -21.27 -0.45 13.16
N ALA A 78 -21.98 -0.18 12.09
CA ALA A 78 -22.02 -1.07 10.90
C ALA A 78 -20.63 -1.20 10.26
N PHE A 79 -19.93 -0.10 10.08
CA PHE A 79 -18.58 -0.06 9.55
C PHE A 79 -17.58 -0.82 10.43
N GLU A 80 -17.64 -0.63 11.76
CA GLU A 80 -16.79 -1.35 12.70
C GLU A 80 -17.05 -2.86 12.68
N ALA A 81 -18.32 -3.27 12.61
CA ALA A 81 -18.69 -4.67 12.50
C ALA A 81 -18.19 -5.30 11.20
N ALA A 82 -18.35 -4.60 10.07
CA ALA A 82 -17.87 -5.04 8.77
C ALA A 82 -16.34 -5.14 8.69
N SER A 83 -15.63 -4.23 9.37
CA SER A 83 -14.16 -4.21 9.42
C SER A 83 -13.56 -5.36 10.24
N LYS A 84 -14.28 -5.83 11.26
CA LYS A 84 -13.85 -6.95 12.13
C LYS A 84 -14.22 -8.33 11.57
N ALA A 85 -15.07 -8.39 10.56
CA ALA A 85 -15.42 -9.66 9.92
C ALA A 85 -14.17 -10.29 9.29
N ASP A 86 -14.01 -11.61 9.48
CA ASP A 86 -12.92 -12.34 8.84
C ASP A 86 -12.96 -12.13 7.32
N PRO A 87 -11.86 -11.70 6.68
CA PRO A 87 -11.81 -11.54 5.22
C PRO A 87 -12.15 -12.83 4.45
N SER A 88 -12.05 -13.98 5.11
CA SER A 88 -12.41 -15.29 4.55
C SER A 88 -13.87 -15.69 4.81
N ALA A 89 -14.61 -14.96 5.65
CA ALA A 89 -15.99 -15.28 5.95
C ALA A 89 -16.94 -14.79 4.87
N THR A 90 -17.90 -15.63 4.49
CA THR A 90 -18.98 -15.32 3.54
C THR A 90 -19.77 -14.10 4.02
N ALA A 91 -20.11 -13.20 3.11
CA ALA A 91 -20.97 -12.05 3.42
C ALA A 91 -22.40 -12.55 3.74
N VAL A 92 -22.64 -12.88 4.99
CA VAL A 92 -24.01 -13.04 5.49
C VAL A 92 -24.58 -11.65 5.69
N ALA A 93 -25.66 -11.34 5.03
CA ALA A 93 -26.44 -10.12 5.25
C ALA A 93 -26.74 -9.99 6.75
N VAL A 94 -26.06 -9.04 7.40
CA VAL A 94 -26.23 -8.79 8.83
C VAL A 94 -27.49 -7.98 9.02
N THR A 95 -28.61 -8.65 9.22
CA THR A 95 -29.75 -8.06 9.90
C THR A 95 -29.36 -7.81 11.36
N ALA A 96 -29.35 -6.57 11.77
CA ALA A 96 -28.88 -6.11 13.06
C ALA A 96 -29.52 -6.86 14.24
N PRO A 97 -28.75 -7.44 15.19
CA PRO A 97 -29.27 -7.81 16.50
C PRO A 97 -29.01 -6.70 17.52
N LYS A 98 -30.07 -6.19 18.08
CA LYS A 98 -30.03 -5.41 19.33
C LYS A 98 -29.47 -6.29 20.46
N LYS A 99 -28.29 -5.98 21.00
CA LYS A 99 -28.00 -6.18 22.44
C LYS A 99 -26.72 -5.43 22.86
N LYS A 100 -26.87 -4.62 23.90
CA LYS A 100 -25.80 -3.96 24.68
C LYS A 100 -24.96 -5.02 25.41
N GLY A 101 -23.62 -4.95 25.27
CA GLY A 101 -22.69 -5.74 26.04
C GLY A 101 -21.32 -5.06 26.12
N ALA A 102 -20.82 -4.96 27.31
CA ALA A 102 -19.73 -4.19 27.91
C ALA A 102 -18.32 -4.43 27.33
N PHE A 103 -18.08 -4.11 26.06
CA PHE A 103 -16.72 -4.15 25.49
C PHE A 103 -16.24 -2.78 24.96
N GLY A 104 -17.05 -1.73 25.12
CA GLY A 104 -16.77 -0.37 24.62
C GLY A 104 -15.72 0.42 25.42
N GLY A 105 -15.19 -0.11 26.52
CA GLY A 105 -14.30 0.64 27.39
C GLY A 105 -12.81 0.59 27.04
N MET A 106 -12.36 -0.45 26.34
CA MET A 106 -10.92 -0.68 26.13
C MET A 106 -10.38 -0.08 24.82
N MET A 107 -11.24 0.08 23.79
CA MET A 107 -10.84 0.74 22.54
C MET A 107 -10.94 2.27 22.56
N LYS A 108 -11.69 2.85 23.49
CA LYS A 108 -11.78 4.30 23.65
C LYS A 108 -10.47 4.96 24.09
N GLY A 109 -9.53 4.20 24.64
CA GLY A 109 -8.19 4.65 25.02
C GLY A 109 -7.17 4.67 23.88
N MET A 110 -7.40 3.94 22.78
CA MET A 110 -6.42 3.80 21.69
C MET A 110 -6.80 4.60 20.43
N LEU A 111 -8.07 5.03 20.31
CA LEU A 111 -8.59 5.84 19.19
C LEU A 111 -8.76 7.33 19.54
N GLY A 112 -8.55 7.71 20.77
CA GLY A 112 -8.82 9.07 21.29
C GLY A 112 -7.64 10.02 21.24
N LEU A 113 -6.92 10.12 20.13
CA LEU A 113 -6.09 11.28 19.90
C LEU A 113 -7.00 12.47 19.55
N PRO A 114 -6.99 13.57 20.33
CA PRO A 114 -7.79 14.72 19.99
C PRO A 114 -7.35 15.23 18.61
N THR A 115 -8.28 15.21 17.66
CA THR A 115 -8.09 15.86 16.37
C THR A 115 -8.04 17.35 16.67
N ILE A 116 -6.86 17.94 16.57
CA ILE A 116 -6.76 19.41 16.61
C ILE A 116 -7.35 19.90 15.29
N THR A 117 -8.58 20.35 15.38
CA THR A 117 -9.34 20.95 14.28
C THR A 117 -8.76 22.31 13.95
N GLY A 118 -7.81 22.33 13.03
CA GLY A 118 -7.32 23.54 12.39
C GLY A 118 -7.89 23.76 10.97
N SER A 119 -8.90 23.02 10.59
CA SER A 119 -9.69 23.25 9.38
C SER A 119 -11.17 23.08 9.72
N ASN A 120 -12.04 23.84 9.09
CA ASN A 120 -13.50 23.84 9.26
C ASN A 120 -14.19 22.51 8.86
N SER A 121 -13.46 21.40 8.75
CA SER A 121 -14.08 20.10 8.52
C SER A 121 -14.53 19.49 9.84
N SER A 122 -15.83 19.35 10.02
CA SER A 122 -16.48 18.79 11.21
C SER A 122 -16.29 17.27 11.37
N MET A 123 -15.62 16.59 10.43
CA MET A 123 -15.45 15.14 10.40
C MET A 123 -14.17 14.70 11.13
N SER A 124 -14.28 13.66 11.98
CA SER A 124 -13.13 12.98 12.58
C SER A 124 -12.38 12.12 11.54
N LYS A 125 -11.15 11.67 11.86
CA LYS A 125 -10.41 10.73 11.00
C LYS A 125 -11.22 9.46 10.72
N ASP A 126 -11.93 8.97 11.72
CA ASP A 126 -12.74 7.76 11.60
C ASP A 126 -13.99 8.01 10.75
N ASP A 127 -14.61 9.19 10.87
CA ASP A 127 -15.74 9.57 10.02
C ASP A 127 -15.38 9.65 8.54
N TYR A 128 -14.16 10.07 8.22
CA TYR A 128 -13.67 10.02 6.82
C TYR A 128 -13.60 8.59 6.28
N ALA A 129 -13.19 7.62 7.11
CA ALA A 129 -13.17 6.21 6.70
C ALA A 129 -14.59 5.68 6.45
N VAL A 130 -15.53 6.03 7.34
CA VAL A 130 -16.94 5.65 7.21
C VAL A 130 -17.56 6.27 5.96
N ALA A 131 -17.40 7.57 5.75
CA ALA A 131 -17.94 8.28 4.59
C ALA A 131 -17.33 7.78 3.27
N ALA A 132 -16.03 7.47 3.26
CA ALA A 132 -15.37 6.84 2.11
C ALA A 132 -15.97 5.46 1.82
N ASN A 133 -16.25 4.66 2.85
CA ASN A 133 -16.89 3.36 2.69
C ASN A 133 -18.33 3.50 2.15
N MET A 134 -19.11 4.46 2.65
CA MET A 134 -20.45 4.74 2.14
C MET A 134 -20.39 5.10 0.65
N HIS A 135 -19.47 5.99 0.26
CA HIS A 135 -19.25 6.34 -1.14
C HIS A 135 -18.87 5.12 -1.99
N ILE A 136 -17.99 4.27 -1.50
CA ILE A 136 -17.57 3.03 -2.17
C ILE A 136 -18.76 2.12 -2.45
N VAL A 137 -19.65 1.96 -1.47
CA VAL A 137 -20.85 1.12 -1.59
C VAL A 137 -21.84 1.74 -2.56
N ASP A 138 -22.22 3.01 -2.37
CA ASP A 138 -23.22 3.70 -3.17
C ASP A 138 -22.86 3.81 -4.65
N ASN A 139 -21.56 3.88 -4.96
CA ASN A 139 -21.06 3.97 -6.32
C ASN A 139 -20.58 2.63 -6.90
N GLY A 140 -20.79 1.52 -6.20
CA GLY A 140 -20.45 0.18 -6.68
C GLY A 140 -18.97 0.01 -7.02
N ILE A 141 -18.07 0.65 -6.28
CA ILE A 141 -16.62 0.64 -6.57
C ILE A 141 -16.06 -0.79 -6.60
N ALA A 142 -16.54 -1.68 -5.71
CA ALA A 142 -16.12 -3.07 -5.69
C ALA A 142 -16.43 -3.78 -7.03
N LYS A 143 -17.61 -3.53 -7.59
CA LYS A 143 -18.03 -4.08 -8.89
C LYS A 143 -17.20 -3.52 -10.02
N GLN A 144 -16.92 -2.20 -10.02
CA GLN A 144 -16.04 -1.58 -11.02
C GLN A 144 -14.63 -2.18 -11.02
N LEU A 145 -14.11 -2.57 -9.84
CA LEU A 145 -12.83 -3.28 -9.76
C LEU A 145 -12.92 -4.68 -10.37
N VAL A 146 -14.02 -5.39 -10.17
CA VAL A 146 -14.26 -6.69 -10.81
C VAL A 146 -14.43 -6.53 -12.32
N ASP A 147 -15.18 -5.53 -12.77
CA ASP A 147 -15.28 -5.18 -14.19
C ASP A 147 -13.89 -4.95 -14.80
N ASN A 148 -13.04 -4.21 -14.11
CA ASN A 148 -11.67 -3.94 -14.57
C ASN A 148 -10.78 -5.21 -14.64
N TRP A 149 -11.14 -6.29 -13.96
CA TRP A 149 -10.48 -7.59 -14.09
C TRP A 149 -10.96 -8.38 -15.31
N PHE A 150 -12.25 -8.36 -15.58
CA PHE A 150 -12.88 -9.33 -16.47
C PHE A 150 -13.48 -8.74 -17.75
N ILE A 151 -13.65 -7.41 -17.85
CA ILE A 151 -14.18 -6.76 -19.04
C ILE A 151 -13.04 -6.10 -19.81
N ASP A 152 -12.85 -6.52 -21.08
CA ASP A 152 -11.83 -6.00 -22.01
C ASP A 152 -12.53 -5.42 -23.24
N GLY A 153 -13.09 -4.22 -23.09
CA GLY A 153 -13.71 -3.46 -24.19
C GLY A 153 -15.13 -3.89 -24.60
N ASP A 154 -15.46 -5.15 -24.51
CA ASP A 154 -16.76 -5.72 -24.80
C ASP A 154 -17.53 -6.05 -23.50
N THR A 155 -18.84 -6.32 -23.63
CA THR A 155 -19.71 -6.70 -22.50
C THR A 155 -19.53 -8.15 -22.05
N ILE A 156 -18.63 -8.89 -22.65
CA ILE A 156 -18.37 -10.31 -22.40
C ILE A 156 -17.21 -10.44 -21.42
N PHE A 157 -17.39 -11.22 -20.36
CA PHE A 157 -16.31 -11.54 -19.43
C PHE A 157 -15.21 -12.35 -20.10
N SER A 158 -13.97 -12.04 -19.75
CA SER A 158 -12.78 -12.67 -20.31
C SER A 158 -11.72 -12.88 -19.20
N MET A 159 -11.07 -14.03 -19.23
CA MET A 159 -9.91 -14.33 -18.36
C MET A 159 -8.61 -13.70 -18.87
N LYS A 160 -8.62 -13.03 -20.02
CA LYS A 160 -7.43 -12.52 -20.69
C LYS A 160 -6.54 -11.68 -19.77
N LYS A 161 -7.11 -10.68 -19.08
CA LYS A 161 -6.34 -9.82 -18.17
C LYS A 161 -5.81 -10.58 -16.94
N VAL A 162 -6.57 -11.51 -16.41
CA VAL A 162 -6.14 -12.39 -15.31
C VAL A 162 -4.95 -13.24 -15.74
N GLN A 163 -5.01 -13.82 -16.92
CA GLN A 163 -3.92 -14.62 -17.51
C GLN A 163 -2.69 -13.75 -17.81
N GLU A 164 -2.86 -12.59 -18.45
CA GLU A 164 -1.78 -11.65 -18.74
C GLU A 164 -1.07 -11.19 -17.48
N ARG A 165 -1.82 -10.78 -16.45
CA ARG A 165 -1.23 -10.35 -15.17
C ARG A 165 -0.65 -11.52 -14.39
N GLY A 166 -1.23 -12.71 -14.48
CA GLY A 166 -0.69 -13.94 -13.92
C GLY A 166 0.66 -14.28 -14.53
N LEU A 167 0.79 -14.20 -15.85
CA LEU A 167 2.05 -14.35 -16.60
C LEU A 167 3.07 -13.29 -16.20
N TYR A 168 2.65 -12.05 -16.14
CA TYR A 168 3.50 -10.91 -15.80
C TYR A 168 3.99 -10.93 -14.35
N ALA A 169 3.15 -11.41 -13.44
CA ALA A 169 3.50 -11.62 -12.04
C ALA A 169 4.29 -12.90 -11.78
N ALA A 170 4.35 -13.81 -12.76
CA ALA A 170 5.15 -15.02 -12.69
C ALA A 170 6.61 -14.68 -13.02
N SER A 171 7.54 -15.11 -12.18
CA SER A 171 8.97 -15.03 -12.54
C SER A 171 9.28 -15.95 -13.71
N ALA A 172 10.43 -15.74 -14.37
CA ALA A 172 10.92 -16.64 -15.43
C ALA A 172 10.96 -18.10 -14.94
N LEU A 173 11.26 -18.33 -13.66
CA LEU A 173 11.24 -19.66 -13.05
C LEU A 173 9.83 -20.25 -12.96
N ASP A 174 8.80 -19.44 -12.66
CA ASP A 174 7.41 -19.91 -12.64
C ASP A 174 6.93 -20.31 -14.03
N VAL A 175 7.28 -19.51 -15.02
CA VAL A 175 6.94 -19.79 -16.42
C VAL A 175 7.61 -21.08 -16.90
N GLU A 176 8.88 -21.28 -16.53
CA GLU A 176 9.61 -22.50 -16.87
C GLU A 176 9.04 -23.72 -16.12
N THR A 177 8.72 -23.56 -14.83
CA THR A 177 8.08 -24.60 -14.04
C THR A 177 6.69 -24.93 -14.58
N ALA A 178 5.90 -23.92 -14.97
CA ALA A 178 4.60 -24.13 -15.58
C ALA A 178 4.69 -24.91 -16.90
N LYS A 179 5.66 -24.56 -17.77
CA LYS A 179 5.90 -25.27 -19.03
C LYS A 179 6.24 -26.74 -18.82
N ASN A 180 6.93 -27.07 -17.74
CA ASN A 180 7.41 -28.43 -17.44
C ASN A 180 6.51 -29.18 -16.45
N SER A 181 5.43 -28.56 -15.94
CA SER A 181 4.51 -29.20 -14.99
C SER A 181 3.34 -29.88 -15.70
N ALA A 182 2.77 -30.92 -15.07
CA ALA A 182 1.55 -31.58 -15.54
C ALA A 182 0.33 -30.65 -15.58
N ARG A 183 0.31 -29.57 -14.79
CA ARG A 183 -0.76 -28.56 -14.78
C ARG A 183 -0.57 -27.48 -15.86
N GLY A 184 0.66 -27.37 -16.41
CA GLY A 184 0.95 -26.41 -17.48
C GLY A 184 0.57 -24.98 -17.11
N MET A 185 -0.05 -24.28 -18.06
CA MET A 185 -0.46 -22.88 -17.91
C MET A 185 -1.52 -22.63 -16.83
N ALA A 186 -2.25 -23.64 -16.37
CA ALA A 186 -3.24 -23.49 -15.27
C ALA A 186 -2.59 -23.01 -13.95
N MET A 187 -1.30 -23.25 -13.76
CA MET A 187 -0.58 -22.67 -12.60
C MET A 187 -0.51 -21.14 -12.65
N LEU A 188 -0.47 -20.57 -13.84
CA LEU A 188 -0.44 -19.11 -14.02
C LEU A 188 -1.83 -18.49 -13.83
N GLU A 189 -2.88 -19.25 -14.11
CA GLU A 189 -4.26 -18.87 -13.80
C GLU A 189 -4.50 -18.83 -12.29
N ASP A 190 -4.03 -19.84 -11.53
CA ASP A 190 -4.08 -19.83 -10.06
C ASP A 190 -3.35 -18.58 -9.48
N ALA A 191 -2.23 -18.18 -10.08
CA ALA A 191 -1.52 -16.96 -9.70
C ALA A 191 -2.32 -15.68 -10.03
N GLY A 192 -3.10 -15.70 -11.10
CA GLY A 192 -4.03 -14.63 -11.46
C GLY A 192 -5.18 -14.49 -10.47
N GLU A 193 -5.77 -15.61 -10.05
CA GLU A 193 -6.82 -15.63 -9.01
C GLU A 193 -6.31 -15.04 -7.67
N GLU A 194 -5.08 -15.35 -7.27
CA GLU A 194 -4.46 -14.73 -6.09
C GLU A 194 -4.37 -13.22 -6.25
N LEU A 195 -4.11 -12.71 -7.46
CA LEU A 195 -4.04 -11.27 -7.74
C LEU A 195 -5.40 -10.58 -7.57
N ILE A 196 -6.51 -11.22 -7.98
CA ILE A 196 -7.86 -10.69 -7.78
C ILE A 196 -8.12 -10.52 -6.29
N GLY A 197 -7.87 -11.56 -5.49
CA GLY A 197 -8.00 -11.53 -4.04
C GLY A 197 -7.04 -10.54 -3.34
N ASN A 198 -5.98 -10.10 -4.02
CA ASN A 198 -5.05 -9.07 -3.57
C ASN A 198 -5.26 -7.73 -4.29
N THR A 199 -6.50 -7.40 -4.62
CA THR A 199 -6.87 -6.08 -5.13
C THR A 199 -7.22 -5.16 -3.96
N PHE A 200 -6.55 -4.01 -3.93
CA PHE A 200 -6.69 -3.01 -2.87
C PHE A 200 -7.14 -1.67 -3.43
N VAL A 201 -7.84 -0.92 -2.58
CA VAL A 201 -8.17 0.48 -2.82
C VAL A 201 -7.54 1.31 -1.71
N VAL A 202 -6.80 2.34 -2.09
CA VAL A 202 -6.29 3.35 -1.18
C VAL A 202 -7.03 4.65 -1.46
N VAL A 203 -7.85 5.08 -0.51
CA VAL A 203 -8.56 6.37 -0.55
C VAL A 203 -7.71 7.37 0.21
N SER A 204 -7.25 8.43 -0.46
CA SER A 204 -6.32 9.40 0.11
C SER A 204 -6.95 10.78 0.25
N ARG A 205 -6.74 11.37 1.42
CA ARG A 205 -7.06 12.75 1.74
C ARG A 205 -5.75 13.52 1.87
N TYR A 206 -5.66 14.67 1.21
CA TYR A 206 -4.48 15.52 1.29
C TYR A 206 -4.77 16.81 2.05
N ARG A 207 -3.74 17.35 2.67
CA ARG A 207 -3.74 18.68 3.29
C ARG A 207 -2.42 19.36 2.99
N TYR A 208 -2.50 20.52 2.37
CA TYR A 208 -1.37 21.45 2.35
C TYR A 208 -1.26 22.11 3.72
N MET A 209 -0.05 22.17 4.26
CA MET A 209 0.18 22.65 5.61
C MET A 209 1.28 23.72 5.60
N SER A 210 1.07 24.76 6.39
CA SER A 210 2.17 25.68 6.74
C SER A 210 3.14 25.00 7.71
N LYS A 211 4.36 25.54 7.81
CA LYS A 211 5.33 25.06 8.79
C LYS A 211 4.81 25.08 10.21
N ASP A 212 4.09 26.16 10.59
CA ASP A 212 3.57 26.34 11.95
C ASP A 212 2.45 25.34 12.27
N GLU A 213 1.55 25.04 11.32
CA GLU A 213 0.54 24.00 11.46
C GLU A 213 1.18 22.61 11.63
N LEU A 214 2.20 22.28 10.84
CA LEU A 214 2.93 21.02 10.97
C LEU A 214 3.59 20.88 12.34
N VAL A 215 4.25 21.94 12.81
CA VAL A 215 4.86 21.98 14.14
C VAL A 215 3.82 21.82 15.25
N ALA A 216 2.67 22.49 15.13
CA ALA A 216 1.58 22.36 16.10
C ALA A 216 1.04 20.92 16.17
N GLU A 217 0.89 20.26 15.02
CA GLU A 217 0.43 18.86 14.95
C GLU A 217 1.46 17.90 15.57
N ILE A 218 2.75 18.06 15.25
CA ILE A 218 3.82 17.24 15.83
C ILE A 218 3.87 17.42 17.35
N ASN A 219 3.73 18.65 17.84
CA ASN A 219 3.66 18.94 19.28
C ASN A 219 2.49 18.22 19.96
N ALA A 220 1.31 18.25 19.36
CA ALA A 220 0.13 17.60 19.88
C ALA A 220 0.31 16.08 19.99
N ILE A 221 0.88 15.46 18.96
CA ILE A 221 1.21 14.01 18.94
C ILE A 221 2.23 13.69 20.05
N ALA A 222 3.29 14.49 20.18
CA ALA A 222 4.32 14.30 21.19
C ALA A 222 3.77 14.44 22.62
N GLN A 223 2.92 15.44 22.88
CA GLN A 223 2.26 15.63 24.17
C GLN A 223 1.31 14.48 24.53
N THR A 224 0.56 13.98 23.55
CA THR A 224 -0.33 12.85 23.77
C THR A 224 0.46 11.58 24.11
N ALA A 225 1.53 11.31 23.37
CA ALA A 225 2.42 10.18 23.66
C ALA A 225 3.07 10.31 25.06
N ALA A 226 3.49 11.53 25.45
CA ALA A 226 4.04 11.80 26.78
C ALA A 226 3.02 11.59 27.90
N ASN A 227 1.77 12.01 27.69
CA ASN A 227 0.68 11.81 28.65
C ASN A 227 0.35 10.32 28.85
N LEU A 228 0.35 9.54 27.77
CA LEU A 228 0.15 8.09 27.81
C LEU A 228 1.30 7.34 28.51
N ALA A 229 2.53 7.87 28.43
CA ALA A 229 3.72 7.32 29.08
C ALA A 229 3.86 7.71 30.57
N GLY A 230 2.87 8.36 31.18
CA GLY A 230 2.82 8.65 32.61
C GLY A 230 3.29 10.03 33.06
N GLY A 231 3.43 10.99 32.15
CA GLY A 231 3.74 12.41 32.47
C GLY A 231 5.15 12.67 32.98
N GLY A 232 5.47 13.89 33.30
CA GLY A 232 6.75 14.27 33.93
C GLY A 232 7.94 14.32 32.96
N TYR A 233 8.94 13.49 33.15
CA TYR A 233 10.16 13.47 32.32
C TYR A 233 9.90 13.16 30.84
N ALA A 234 8.84 12.44 30.52
CA ALA A 234 8.45 12.15 29.14
C ALA A 234 8.00 13.41 28.38
N SER A 235 7.37 14.37 29.08
CA SER A 235 6.97 15.67 28.49
C SER A 235 8.16 16.57 28.13
N LEU A 236 9.24 16.52 28.93
CA LEU A 236 10.49 17.25 28.63
C LEU A 236 11.21 16.67 27.42
N GLY A 237 11.25 15.34 27.29
CA GLY A 237 11.81 14.66 26.12
C GLY A 237 11.02 14.96 24.84
N ALA A 238 9.69 14.97 24.93
CA ALA A 238 8.82 15.33 23.82
C ALA A 238 9.03 16.77 23.35
N SER A 239 9.17 17.71 24.30
CA SER A 239 9.44 19.12 24.00
C SER A 239 10.80 19.33 23.31
N ALA A 240 11.85 18.63 23.75
CA ALA A 240 13.18 18.70 23.15
C ALA A 240 13.19 18.12 21.72
N ALA A 241 12.51 16.99 21.51
CA ALA A 241 12.34 16.38 20.19
C ALA A 241 11.59 17.32 19.23
N THR A 242 10.56 18.00 19.71
CA THR A 242 9.80 18.98 18.93
C THR A 242 10.64 20.18 18.53
N ILE A 243 11.46 20.71 19.44
CA ILE A 243 12.39 21.82 19.14
C ILE A 243 13.38 21.39 18.07
N ALA A 244 13.93 20.18 18.16
CA ALA A 244 14.86 19.65 17.16
C ALA A 244 14.19 19.49 15.80
N ILE A 245 12.95 18.97 15.74
CA ILE A 245 12.17 18.86 14.51
C ILE A 245 11.90 20.26 13.94
N LYS A 246 11.45 21.22 14.76
CA LYS A 246 11.21 22.61 14.32
C LYS A 246 12.45 23.25 13.72
N ALA A 247 13.61 23.01 14.32
CA ALA A 247 14.89 23.53 13.81
C ALA A 247 15.31 22.85 12.48
N SER A 248 14.96 21.58 12.28
CA SER A 248 15.25 20.84 11.05
C SER A 248 14.32 21.20 9.88
N LEU A 249 13.13 21.74 10.17
CA LEU A 249 12.16 22.18 9.16
C LEU A 249 12.60 23.52 8.58
N GLY A 250 13.09 23.51 7.34
CA GLY A 250 13.43 24.72 6.58
C GLY A 250 12.19 25.43 6.04
N ALA A 251 12.38 26.50 5.26
CA ALA A 251 11.33 27.02 4.39
C ALA A 251 11.03 25.97 3.29
N GLY A 252 9.77 25.63 3.11
CA GLY A 252 9.38 24.58 2.16
C GLY A 252 7.88 24.37 2.08
N TYR A 253 7.50 23.42 1.27
CA TYR A 253 6.13 23.04 0.99
C TYR A 253 5.83 21.70 1.70
N TYR A 254 4.78 21.69 2.51
CA TYR A 254 4.42 20.53 3.34
C TYR A 254 3.07 20.00 2.89
N VAL A 255 3.02 18.72 2.55
CA VAL A 255 1.79 18.02 2.23
C VAL A 255 1.63 16.85 3.19
N LYS A 256 0.49 16.80 3.88
CA LYS A 256 0.07 15.65 4.68
C LYS A 256 -0.91 14.82 3.89
N THR A 257 -0.73 13.52 3.91
CA THR A 257 -1.67 12.55 3.35
C THR A 257 -2.20 11.65 4.45
N THR A 258 -3.52 11.47 4.50
CA THR A 258 -4.16 10.40 5.27
C THR A 258 -4.78 9.44 4.28
N SER A 259 -4.37 8.18 4.34
CA SER A 259 -4.79 7.14 3.41
C SER A 259 -5.53 6.03 4.14
N TYR A 260 -6.66 5.63 3.58
CA TYR A 260 -7.56 4.59 4.06
C TYR A 260 -7.46 3.40 3.13
N LEU A 261 -7.14 2.23 3.67
CA LEU A 261 -6.90 1.01 2.92
C LEU A 261 -8.13 0.12 2.97
N PHE A 262 -8.58 -0.30 1.79
CA PHE A 262 -9.63 -1.29 1.61
C PHE A 262 -9.11 -2.44 0.76
N LYS A 263 -9.67 -3.63 0.93
CA LYS A 263 -9.35 -4.85 0.19
C LYS A 263 -10.60 -5.42 -0.44
N LEU A 264 -10.53 -5.84 -1.70
CA LEU A 264 -11.61 -6.56 -2.37
C LEU A 264 -11.85 -7.90 -1.66
N ARG A 265 -13.10 -8.16 -1.28
CA ARG A 265 -13.52 -9.47 -0.79
C ARG A 265 -13.66 -10.42 -1.97
N TRP A 266 -12.62 -11.20 -2.17
CA TRP A 266 -12.57 -12.25 -3.18
C TRP A 266 -12.08 -13.52 -2.51
N ASN A 267 -13.01 -14.34 -2.08
CA ASN A 267 -12.77 -15.63 -1.44
C ASN A 267 -13.34 -16.75 -2.31
N PRO A 268 -13.10 -18.04 -2.00
CA PRO A 268 -13.59 -19.15 -2.81
C PRO A 268 -15.10 -19.15 -3.03
N GLU A 269 -15.89 -18.70 -2.05
CA GLU A 269 -17.35 -18.63 -2.17
C GLU A 269 -17.77 -17.54 -3.17
N VAL A 270 -17.20 -16.34 -3.07
CA VAL A 270 -17.45 -15.23 -4.00
C VAL A 270 -17.03 -15.62 -5.41
N ALA A 271 -15.83 -16.21 -5.56
CA ALA A 271 -15.34 -16.68 -6.85
C ALA A 271 -16.25 -17.76 -7.44
N SER A 272 -16.66 -18.75 -6.62
CA SER A 272 -17.57 -19.81 -7.05
C SER A 272 -18.91 -19.25 -7.53
N THR A 273 -19.55 -18.37 -6.76
CA THR A 273 -20.82 -17.73 -7.15
C THR A 273 -20.66 -16.93 -8.43
N PHE A 274 -19.58 -16.12 -8.54
CA PHE A 274 -19.31 -15.34 -9.74
C PHE A 274 -19.18 -16.21 -10.98
N TYR A 275 -18.36 -17.26 -10.93
CA TYR A 275 -18.13 -18.12 -12.11
C TYR A 275 -19.29 -19.04 -12.45
N SER A 276 -20.07 -19.50 -11.45
CA SER A 276 -21.18 -20.43 -11.70
C SER A 276 -22.49 -19.74 -12.05
N GLU A 277 -22.77 -18.58 -11.46
CA GLU A 277 -24.09 -17.95 -11.54
C GLU A 277 -24.09 -16.66 -12.36
N LEU A 278 -23.00 -15.88 -12.30
CA LEU A 278 -22.95 -14.55 -12.89
C LEU A 278 -22.17 -14.48 -14.20
N TRP A 279 -21.18 -15.34 -14.41
CA TRP A 279 -20.27 -15.31 -15.57
C TRP A 279 -20.99 -15.33 -16.92
N ASN A 280 -22.05 -16.12 -17.07
CA ASN A 280 -22.83 -16.23 -18.29
C ASN A 280 -24.18 -15.51 -18.20
N ASN A 281 -24.42 -14.73 -17.17
CA ASN A 281 -25.68 -14.05 -16.92
C ASN A 281 -25.41 -12.56 -16.55
N ARG A 282 -25.32 -11.73 -17.58
CA ARG A 282 -25.02 -10.31 -17.43
C ARG A 282 -26.07 -9.56 -16.62
N GLU A 283 -27.35 -9.88 -16.78
CA GLU A 283 -28.45 -9.25 -16.04
C GLU A 283 -28.31 -9.57 -14.53
N ALA A 284 -28.12 -10.84 -14.19
CA ALA A 284 -27.87 -11.22 -12.79
C ALA A 284 -26.59 -10.59 -12.21
N TYR A 285 -25.55 -10.44 -13.03
CA TYR A 285 -24.35 -9.73 -12.61
C TYR A 285 -24.61 -8.24 -12.35
N ASP A 286 -25.36 -7.58 -13.23
CA ASP A 286 -25.64 -6.15 -13.09
C ASP A 286 -26.48 -5.86 -11.85
N ASP A 287 -27.37 -6.75 -11.46
CA ASP A 287 -28.21 -6.68 -10.26
C ASP A 287 -27.50 -7.21 -8.98
N SER A 288 -26.31 -7.82 -9.11
CA SER A 288 -25.66 -8.49 -7.99
C SER A 288 -24.99 -7.52 -7.02
N GLU A 289 -25.21 -7.73 -5.72
CA GLU A 289 -24.52 -7.11 -4.59
C GLU A 289 -23.38 -8.01 -4.01
N LEU A 290 -22.92 -9.02 -4.77
CA LEU A 290 -21.94 -9.99 -4.32
C LEU A 290 -20.60 -9.35 -3.91
N PHE A 291 -20.21 -8.28 -4.59
CA PHE A 291 -18.88 -7.70 -4.44
C PHE A 291 -18.85 -6.57 -3.40
N SER A 292 -17.88 -6.64 -2.52
CA SER A 292 -17.70 -5.64 -1.48
C SER A 292 -16.21 -5.39 -1.17
N LEU A 293 -15.92 -4.25 -0.56
CA LEU A 293 -14.61 -3.92 -0.04
C LEU A 293 -14.61 -4.02 1.49
N GLN A 294 -13.53 -4.54 2.04
CA GLN A 294 -13.30 -4.56 3.47
C GLN A 294 -12.29 -3.47 3.85
N TYR A 295 -12.63 -2.65 4.83
CA TYR A 295 -11.69 -1.71 5.42
C TYR A 295 -10.62 -2.47 6.23
N ILE A 296 -9.35 -2.12 6.01
CA ILE A 296 -8.19 -2.76 6.65
C ILE A 296 -7.56 -1.85 7.68
N GLY A 297 -7.44 -0.56 7.39
CA GLY A 297 -6.81 0.39 8.29
C GLY A 297 -6.51 1.72 7.61
N SER A 298 -5.94 2.65 8.36
CA SER A 298 -5.54 3.96 7.85
C SER A 298 -4.22 4.42 8.42
N GLU A 299 -3.44 5.11 7.59
CA GLU A 299 -2.17 5.71 7.98
C GLU A 299 -2.07 7.15 7.51
N SER A 300 -1.30 7.93 8.26
CA SER A 300 -0.97 9.30 7.87
C SER A 300 0.53 9.46 7.69
N ALA A 301 0.90 10.17 6.66
CA ALA A 301 2.27 10.57 6.39
C ALA A 301 2.30 12.03 5.94
N TRP A 302 3.47 12.60 6.01
CA TRP A 302 3.72 13.94 5.46
C TRP A 302 5.06 13.95 4.74
N ALA A 303 5.18 14.80 3.75
CA ALA A 303 6.44 15.07 3.09
C ALA A 303 6.64 16.57 2.95
N ASN A 304 7.90 16.97 2.89
CA ASN A 304 8.28 18.33 2.61
C ASN A 304 9.28 18.41 1.46
N VAL A 305 9.22 19.49 0.72
CA VAL A 305 10.23 19.86 -0.27
C VAL A 305 10.82 21.19 0.14
N LYS A 306 12.13 21.21 0.38
CA LYS A 306 12.86 22.42 0.75
C LYS A 306 13.01 23.33 -0.49
N ALA A 307 12.38 24.48 -0.45
CA ALA A 307 12.47 25.46 -1.55
C ALA A 307 13.91 25.86 -1.89
N GLY A 308 14.81 25.90 -0.91
CA GLY A 308 16.23 26.26 -1.12
C GLY A 308 17.06 25.22 -1.88
N ILE A 309 16.56 23.99 -2.07
CA ILE A 309 17.25 22.95 -2.87
C ILE A 309 16.84 23.07 -4.33
N PHE A 310 15.56 23.22 -4.61
CA PHE A 310 15.00 23.26 -5.97
C PHE A 310 14.68 24.71 -6.39
N THR A 311 15.65 25.58 -6.32
CA THR A 311 15.45 27.03 -6.57
C THR A 311 14.98 27.40 -7.96
N SER A 312 15.19 26.52 -8.95
CA SER A 312 14.75 26.72 -10.33
C SER A 312 13.33 26.18 -10.63
N LYS A 313 12.71 25.47 -9.69
CA LYS A 313 11.39 24.88 -9.90
C LYS A 313 10.27 25.83 -9.45
N PRO A 314 9.14 25.88 -10.20
CA PRO A 314 7.98 26.65 -9.77
C PRO A 314 7.33 26.00 -8.54
N GLU A 315 6.57 26.78 -7.79
CA GLU A 315 5.85 26.34 -6.59
C GLU A 315 4.97 25.11 -6.84
N SER A 316 4.24 25.08 -7.94
CA SER A 316 3.38 23.96 -8.30
C SER A 316 4.14 22.63 -8.43
N GLU A 317 5.37 22.68 -8.94
CA GLU A 317 6.21 21.47 -9.06
C GLU A 317 6.74 21.02 -7.69
N LEU A 318 7.08 21.96 -6.80
CA LEU A 318 7.50 21.62 -5.44
C LEU A 318 6.36 20.99 -4.63
N ILE A 319 5.15 21.51 -4.78
CA ILE A 319 3.94 20.92 -4.18
C ILE A 319 3.67 19.53 -4.79
N ARG A 320 3.87 19.35 -6.09
CA ARG A 320 3.75 18.06 -6.76
C ARG A 320 4.71 17.03 -6.16
N ILE A 321 5.98 17.37 -6.01
CA ILE A 321 6.99 16.49 -5.39
C ILE A 321 6.59 16.13 -3.96
N ALA A 322 6.15 17.11 -3.16
CA ALA A 322 5.70 16.88 -1.79
C ALA A 322 4.46 15.94 -1.75
N THR A 323 3.52 16.13 -2.67
CA THR A 323 2.30 15.31 -2.76
C THR A 323 2.62 13.85 -3.09
N VAL A 324 3.47 13.61 -4.09
CA VAL A 324 3.88 12.24 -4.48
C VAL A 324 4.62 11.56 -3.33
N ASN A 325 5.60 12.24 -2.74
CA ASN A 325 6.38 11.68 -1.62
C ASN A 325 5.51 11.41 -0.37
N ALA A 326 4.51 12.25 -0.09
CA ALA A 326 3.57 12.01 1.01
C ALA A 326 2.68 10.79 0.75
N SER A 327 2.25 10.61 -0.50
CA SER A 327 1.47 9.44 -0.93
C SER A 327 2.27 8.15 -0.78
N ASP A 328 3.50 8.12 -1.29
CA ASP A 328 4.40 6.98 -1.18
C ASP A 328 4.66 6.62 0.29
N ALA A 329 4.92 7.63 1.14
CA ALA A 329 5.14 7.44 2.56
C ALA A 329 3.89 6.90 3.29
N ALA A 330 2.68 7.32 2.91
CA ALA A 330 1.45 6.79 3.48
C ALA A 330 1.22 5.32 3.06
N ILE A 331 1.42 5.00 1.78
CA ILE A 331 1.33 3.64 1.26
C ILE A 331 2.38 2.73 1.93
N ALA A 332 3.61 3.21 2.12
CA ALA A 332 4.66 2.48 2.82
C ALA A 332 4.27 2.15 4.27
N LYS A 333 3.70 3.12 5.00
CA LYS A 333 3.18 2.89 6.36
C LYS A 333 2.02 1.90 6.39
N LEU A 334 1.08 2.00 5.45
CA LEU A 334 0.01 1.02 5.31
C LEU A 334 0.58 -0.40 5.08
N ALA A 335 1.60 -0.54 4.23
CA ALA A 335 2.25 -1.82 3.99
C ALA A 335 3.01 -2.33 5.22
N LYS A 336 3.71 -1.45 5.97
CA LYS A 336 4.44 -1.81 7.19
C LYS A 336 3.50 -2.32 8.29
N ASN A 337 2.34 -1.70 8.46
CA ASN A 337 1.43 -1.93 9.58
C ASN A 337 0.32 -2.95 9.30
N ASN A 338 0.04 -3.29 8.03
CA ASN A 338 -1.02 -4.22 7.65
C ASN A 338 -0.46 -5.44 6.93
N ASN A 339 -0.46 -6.60 7.59
CA ASN A 339 0.14 -7.83 7.05
C ASN A 339 -0.44 -8.25 5.70
N VAL A 340 -1.74 -8.02 5.47
CA VAL A 340 -2.41 -8.37 4.21
C VAL A 340 -1.97 -7.51 3.03
N PHE A 341 -1.40 -6.33 3.30
CA PHE A 341 -0.92 -5.37 2.29
C PHE A 341 0.60 -5.41 2.10
N LYS A 342 1.32 -6.21 2.89
CA LYS A 342 2.78 -6.37 2.73
C LYS A 342 3.11 -7.01 1.40
N THR A 343 3.94 -6.32 0.63
CA THR A 343 4.50 -6.86 -0.61
C THR A 343 5.68 -7.78 -0.35
N LYS A 344 5.99 -8.61 -1.33
CA LYS A 344 7.21 -9.41 -1.40
C LYS A 344 8.08 -8.85 -2.52
N THR A 345 9.37 -8.77 -2.32
CA THR A 345 10.32 -8.21 -3.29
C THR A 345 11.41 -9.24 -3.59
N PRO A 346 11.79 -9.43 -4.86
CA PRO A 346 12.88 -10.35 -5.20
C PRO A 346 14.20 -9.95 -4.54
N LEU A 347 14.86 -10.96 -4.01
CA LEU A 347 16.21 -10.90 -3.46
C LEU A 347 17.23 -11.04 -4.59
N ILE A 348 18.28 -10.25 -4.55
CA ILE A 348 19.40 -10.27 -5.48
C ILE A 348 20.66 -10.63 -4.68
N ILE A 349 21.41 -11.63 -5.15
CA ILE A 349 22.74 -11.96 -4.65
C ILE A 349 23.75 -11.43 -5.64
N ASP A 350 24.66 -10.57 -5.16
CA ASP A 350 25.77 -10.05 -5.94
C ASP A 350 27.07 -10.16 -5.13
N GLY A 351 27.97 -11.05 -5.56
CA GLY A 351 29.09 -11.47 -4.75
C GLY A 351 28.65 -12.07 -3.42
N ASP A 352 29.15 -11.52 -2.32
CA ASP A 352 28.75 -11.90 -0.96
C ASP A 352 27.62 -11.03 -0.40
N GLY A 353 27.07 -10.11 -1.21
CA GLY A 353 26.05 -9.16 -0.79
C GLY A 353 24.63 -9.64 -1.06
N ILE A 354 23.71 -9.23 -0.19
CA ILE A 354 22.27 -9.44 -0.31
C ILE A 354 21.64 -8.08 -0.60
N TYR A 355 20.91 -7.99 -1.70
CA TYR A 355 20.32 -6.72 -2.17
C TYR A 355 18.85 -6.89 -2.55
N ALA A 356 18.14 -5.76 -2.61
CA ALA A 356 16.82 -5.67 -3.25
C ALA A 356 16.55 -4.25 -3.77
N LYS A 357 15.77 -4.15 -4.85
CA LYS A 357 15.33 -2.87 -5.44
C LYS A 357 14.16 -2.26 -4.67
N ILE A 358 14.41 -1.94 -3.41
CA ILE A 358 13.53 -1.21 -2.48
C ILE A 358 14.37 -0.23 -1.66
N GLY A 359 13.77 0.87 -1.23
CA GLY A 359 14.51 1.91 -0.56
C GLY A 359 13.67 2.83 0.33
N LEU A 360 14.03 4.10 0.38
CA LEU A 360 13.34 5.09 1.20
C LEU A 360 11.89 5.32 0.77
N LYS A 361 11.55 5.12 -0.51
CA LYS A 361 10.16 5.19 -1.01
C LYS A 361 9.27 4.18 -0.31
N GLU A 362 9.80 3.00 0.02
CA GLU A 362 9.12 1.95 0.77
C GLU A 362 9.23 2.12 2.29
N GLY A 363 9.76 3.22 2.75
CA GLY A 363 9.90 3.54 4.17
C GLY A 363 10.92 2.68 4.90
N LEU A 364 11.98 2.21 4.20
CA LEU A 364 13.03 1.43 4.82
C LEU A 364 13.86 2.28 5.78
N GLU A 365 14.14 1.68 6.93
CA GLU A 365 15.04 2.21 7.95
C GLU A 365 16.15 1.19 8.25
N ALA A 366 17.32 1.70 8.67
CA ALA A 366 18.42 0.85 9.05
C ALA A 366 18.02 -0.10 10.19
N GLY A 367 18.21 -1.40 9.99
CA GLY A 367 17.85 -2.43 10.96
C GLY A 367 16.43 -3.00 10.80
N ASP A 368 15.61 -2.48 9.88
CA ASP A 368 14.35 -3.12 9.52
C ASP A 368 14.58 -4.58 9.16
N ARG A 369 13.71 -5.46 9.67
CA ARG A 369 13.86 -6.91 9.53
C ARG A 369 12.98 -7.45 8.43
N PHE A 370 13.56 -8.36 7.66
CA PHE A 370 12.91 -9.08 6.57
C PHE A 370 13.08 -10.57 6.72
N GLU A 371 12.04 -11.33 6.47
CA GLU A 371 12.16 -12.76 6.27
C GLU A 371 12.49 -13.05 4.81
N VAL A 372 13.34 -14.06 4.62
CA VAL A 372 13.64 -14.62 3.30
C VAL A 372 12.73 -15.79 3.05
N LEU A 373 11.99 -15.74 1.96
CA LEU A 373 11.00 -16.73 1.56
C LEU A 373 11.46 -17.44 0.29
N GLU A 374 11.49 -18.76 0.37
CA GLU A 374 11.61 -19.61 -0.80
C GLU A 374 10.21 -19.95 -1.28
N ARG A 375 9.98 -19.77 -2.57
CA ARG A 375 8.72 -20.14 -3.19
C ARG A 375 8.81 -21.59 -3.64
N ILE A 376 7.87 -22.41 -3.17
CA ILE A 376 7.75 -23.81 -3.53
C ILE A 376 6.32 -24.11 -3.96
N GLN A 377 6.13 -25.14 -4.74
CA GLN A 377 4.82 -25.66 -5.07
C GLN A 377 4.47 -26.77 -4.07
N ASP A 378 3.30 -26.68 -3.48
CA ASP A 378 2.74 -27.75 -2.65
C ASP A 378 2.33 -28.92 -3.55
N GLU A 379 2.92 -30.09 -3.35
CA GLU A 379 2.71 -31.26 -4.21
C GLU A 379 1.27 -31.78 -4.19
N LYS A 380 0.52 -31.53 -3.10
CA LYS A 380 -0.84 -32.04 -2.93
C LYS A 380 -1.88 -31.12 -3.57
N THR A 381 -1.71 -29.83 -3.39
CA THR A 381 -2.68 -28.83 -3.83
C THR A 381 -2.28 -28.17 -5.15
N GLY A 382 -0.99 -28.28 -5.53
CA GLY A 382 -0.41 -27.57 -6.66
C GLY A 382 -0.33 -26.05 -6.47
N LYS A 383 -0.65 -25.52 -5.29
CA LYS A 383 -0.60 -24.09 -5.00
C LYS A 383 0.80 -23.64 -4.62
N THR A 384 1.10 -22.40 -4.93
CA THR A 384 2.34 -21.75 -4.49
C THR A 384 2.29 -21.52 -2.98
N VAL A 385 3.30 -22.00 -2.26
CA VAL A 385 3.51 -21.74 -0.84
C VAL A 385 4.88 -21.13 -0.60
N TYR A 386 5.02 -20.40 0.49
CA TYR A 386 6.25 -19.67 0.81
C TYR A 386 6.90 -20.23 2.07
N ASN A 387 8.09 -20.78 1.88
CA ASN A 387 8.89 -21.40 2.95
C ASN A 387 9.90 -20.41 3.52
N LYS A 388 9.82 -20.12 4.81
CA LYS A 388 10.79 -19.22 5.46
C LYS A 388 12.16 -19.90 5.57
N LYS A 389 13.21 -19.28 4.98
CA LYS A 389 14.60 -19.77 5.03
C LYS A 389 15.41 -19.10 6.12
N GLY A 390 15.06 -17.87 6.50
CA GLY A 390 15.78 -17.10 7.49
C GLY A 390 15.34 -15.66 7.55
N GLU A 391 16.17 -14.83 8.17
CA GLU A 391 15.92 -13.39 8.31
C GLU A 391 17.18 -12.60 7.97
N VAL A 392 16.96 -11.41 7.37
CA VAL A 392 17.99 -10.42 7.08
C VAL A 392 17.54 -9.06 7.58
N LYS A 393 18.48 -8.11 7.70
CA LYS A 393 18.23 -6.75 8.18
C LYS A 393 18.74 -5.73 7.17
N VAL A 394 18.07 -4.60 7.06
CA VAL A 394 18.54 -3.46 6.26
C VAL A 394 19.87 -2.96 6.82
N SER A 395 20.89 -2.91 5.97
CA SER A 395 22.26 -2.44 6.32
C SER A 395 22.25 -0.95 6.61
N LYS A 396 23.03 -0.58 7.62
CA LYS A 396 23.24 0.84 7.94
C LYS A 396 24.11 1.51 6.86
N GLY A 397 23.62 2.62 6.32
CA GLY A 397 24.38 3.45 5.38
C GLY A 397 24.37 2.96 3.93
N HIS A 398 23.57 1.93 3.61
CA HIS A 398 23.40 1.47 2.23
C HIS A 398 21.91 1.21 1.92
N ILE A 399 21.12 2.29 2.08
CA ILE A 399 19.69 2.33 1.73
C ILE A 399 19.55 3.20 0.50
N TRP A 400 18.99 2.63 -0.56
CA TRP A 400 18.74 3.35 -1.80
C TRP A 400 17.69 4.45 -1.59
N ASP A 401 18.01 5.66 -2.03
CA ASP A 401 17.04 6.75 -2.06
C ASP A 401 16.32 6.76 -3.42
N ASN A 402 15.26 5.97 -3.50
CA ASN A 402 14.39 5.82 -4.66
C ASN A 402 13.12 6.70 -4.60
N ARG A 403 13.11 7.74 -3.74
CA ARG A 403 11.99 8.67 -3.64
C ARG A 403 11.81 9.44 -4.95
N TYR A 404 10.61 9.88 -5.19
CA TYR A 404 10.34 10.73 -6.36
C TYR A 404 11.23 11.97 -6.35
N MET A 405 11.96 12.21 -7.43
CA MET A 405 12.97 13.28 -7.61
C MET A 405 14.19 13.21 -6.68
N ALA A 406 14.46 12.07 -6.05
CA ALA A 406 15.61 11.93 -5.15
C ALA A 406 16.95 12.14 -5.87
N ASP A 407 17.12 11.61 -7.06
CA ASP A 407 18.37 11.77 -7.84
C ASP A 407 18.71 13.23 -8.10
N GLU A 408 17.71 14.07 -8.41
CA GLU A 408 17.92 15.49 -8.58
C GLU A 408 18.25 16.18 -7.24
N GLU A 409 17.53 15.82 -6.16
CA GLU A 409 17.82 16.34 -4.83
C GLU A 409 19.25 16.00 -4.38
N LEU A 410 19.65 14.75 -4.56
CA LEU A 410 20.99 14.26 -4.20
C LEU A 410 22.08 14.98 -4.99
N ARG A 411 21.90 15.12 -6.31
CA ARG A 411 22.82 15.87 -7.19
C ARG A 411 22.96 17.33 -6.76
N LEU A 412 21.83 18.03 -6.50
CA LEU A 412 21.83 19.41 -6.08
C LEU A 412 22.47 19.62 -4.70
N THR A 413 22.47 18.60 -3.85
CA THR A 413 23.07 18.64 -2.50
C THR A 413 24.46 18.03 -2.42
N GLY A 414 25.01 17.55 -3.54
CA GLY A 414 26.34 16.91 -3.60
C GLY A 414 26.43 15.59 -2.81
N LYS A 415 25.31 14.85 -2.72
CA LYS A 415 25.19 13.57 -1.99
C LYS A 415 24.79 12.43 -2.91
N GLU A 416 25.27 12.45 -4.14
CA GLU A 416 24.96 11.40 -5.12
C GLU A 416 25.23 10.00 -4.55
N GLN A 417 24.34 9.05 -4.87
CA GLN A 417 24.50 7.65 -4.58
C GLN A 417 24.92 6.91 -5.86
N ASP A 418 25.87 6.00 -5.74
CA ASP A 418 26.40 5.17 -6.82
C ASP A 418 25.77 3.79 -6.87
N PHE A 419 24.67 3.58 -6.14
CA PHE A 419 23.93 2.32 -6.05
C PHE A 419 22.43 2.54 -6.22
N ASP A 420 21.77 1.56 -6.82
CA ASP A 420 20.33 1.53 -7.13
C ASP A 420 19.56 0.41 -6.40
N MET A 421 20.16 -0.11 -5.34
CA MET A 421 19.60 -1.19 -4.51
C MET A 421 19.98 -0.99 -3.05
N THR A 422 19.09 -1.41 -2.14
CA THR A 422 19.38 -1.46 -0.71
C THR A 422 20.08 -2.77 -0.36
N ARG A 423 21.13 -2.67 0.45
CA ARG A 423 21.86 -3.82 0.99
C ARG A 423 21.23 -4.34 2.27
N PHE A 424 21.29 -5.65 2.44
CA PHE A 424 20.83 -6.36 3.63
C PHE A 424 21.98 -7.14 4.27
N ASP A 425 22.03 -7.16 5.59
CA ASP A 425 22.96 -7.92 6.40
C ASP A 425 22.26 -9.16 6.96
N GLY A 426 22.94 -10.29 6.92
CA GLY A 426 22.44 -11.55 7.47
C GLY A 426 23.26 -12.74 6.99
N SER A 427 23.16 -13.84 7.71
CA SER A 427 23.80 -15.10 7.34
C SER A 427 22.73 -16.18 7.21
N VAL A 428 22.18 -16.34 6.01
CA VAL A 428 21.18 -17.37 5.70
C VAL A 428 21.79 -18.33 4.69
N LYS A 429 21.78 -19.62 5.00
CA LYS A 429 22.37 -20.64 4.12
C LYS A 429 21.47 -20.91 2.92
N GLY A 430 22.08 -21.13 1.76
CA GLY A 430 21.39 -21.54 0.54
C GLY A 430 20.54 -20.42 -0.09
N LEU A 431 20.96 -19.16 0.06
CA LEU A 431 20.34 -18.06 -0.65
C LEU A 431 20.66 -18.09 -2.14
N TYR A 432 19.70 -17.72 -2.94
CA TYR A 432 19.86 -17.49 -4.38
C TYR A 432 18.97 -16.32 -4.84
N SER A 433 19.39 -15.67 -5.92
CA SER A 433 18.61 -14.57 -6.52
C SER A 433 17.25 -15.08 -7.00
N GLY A 434 16.18 -14.32 -6.68
CA GLY A 434 14.80 -14.70 -6.99
C GLY A 434 14.02 -15.25 -5.77
N MET A 435 14.67 -15.57 -4.65
CA MET A 435 13.97 -15.67 -3.37
C MET A 435 13.32 -14.33 -3.02
N LEU A 436 12.37 -14.33 -2.12
CA LEU A 436 11.58 -13.15 -1.80
C LEU A 436 11.89 -12.60 -0.42
N LEU A 437 11.92 -11.29 -0.31
CA LEU A 437 11.98 -10.56 0.95
C LEU A 437 10.59 -10.06 1.31
N ARG A 438 10.15 -10.30 2.56
CA ARG A 438 8.94 -9.71 3.14
C ARG A 438 9.27 -9.05 4.46
N GLN A 439 8.90 -7.78 4.61
CA GLN A 439 9.15 -7.03 5.84
C GLN A 439 8.33 -7.62 7.00
N ILE A 440 8.99 -7.88 8.14
CA ILE A 440 8.35 -8.40 9.35
C ILE A 440 8.31 -7.36 10.47
N LYS A 441 9.27 -6.46 10.51
CA LYS A 441 9.30 -5.37 11.49
C LYS A 441 10.21 -4.25 11.02
#